data_cfa2701d5188acd833a64e0313429d02
#
_entry.id   cfa2701d5188acd833a64e0313429d02
#
_cell.length_a   1.000
_cell.length_b   1.000
_cell.length_c   1.000
_cell.angle_alpha   90.00
_cell.angle_beta   90.00
_cell.angle_gamma   90.00
#
_symmetry.space_group_name_H-M   'P 1'
#
loop_
_entity.id
_entity.type
_entity.pdbx_description
1 polymer ?
#
loop_
_entity_poly.entity_id
_entity_poly.type
_entity_poly.pdbx_seq_one_letter_code
_entity_poly.pdbx_strand_id
1 'polypeptide(L)'
;MLRGQTELISAMILIGAVLVVGIAFSSLATSYVSSIVGRGRVEQVLMSEQANLVLYKEFENGTTLCLGVLRITPSTTRYAVTLFSMDMKINSTGAIRIPVTTTTLSKRSVPASSVHYVYMGDYYPVSGKGYVSVVEVPQDVIKNYVMQQKPFLVCIDKSSIPSQGAKIMFFIYIGSDLYEVGEWSAYPG
;
A
#
# COMPACT_ATOMS: atom_id res chain seq x y z
N MET A 1 9.04 5.31 69.96
CA MET A 1 9.41 4.36 68.87
C MET A 1 8.48 4.37 67.65
N LEU A 2 7.40 5.13 67.61
CA LEU A 2 6.43 5.14 66.47
C LEU A 2 6.83 6.04 65.31
N ARG A 3 7.68 7.06 65.47
CA ARG A 3 8.05 7.99 64.38
C ARG A 3 8.87 7.34 63.24
N GLY A 4 9.83 6.45 63.59
CA GLY A 4 10.67 5.82 62.58
C GLY A 4 9.95 4.82 61.64
N GLN A 5 8.87 4.19 62.11
CA GLN A 5 8.08 3.26 61.30
C GLN A 5 7.25 3.98 60.23
N THR A 6 6.72 5.16 60.56
CA THR A 6 5.92 5.96 59.61
C THR A 6 6.78 6.50 58.45
N GLU A 7 8.02 6.92 58.75
CA GLU A 7 8.96 7.39 57.72
C GLU A 7 9.39 6.27 56.79
N LEU A 8 9.59 5.05 57.29
CA LEU A 8 9.98 3.90 56.50
C LEU A 8 8.84 3.47 55.56
N ILE A 9 7.60 3.47 56.05
CA ILE A 9 6.41 3.15 55.26
C ILE A 9 6.21 4.20 54.14
N SER A 10 6.35 5.50 54.46
CA SER A 10 6.24 6.58 53.48
C SER A 10 7.30 6.48 52.39
N ALA A 11 8.56 6.16 52.79
CA ALA A 11 9.63 5.95 51.80
C ALA A 11 9.35 4.75 50.89
N MET A 12 8.83 3.63 51.42
CA MET A 12 8.45 2.47 50.57
C MET A 12 7.33 2.79 49.62
N ILE A 13 6.31 3.52 50.04
CA ILE A 13 5.19 3.94 49.17
C ILE A 13 5.71 4.87 48.08
N LEU A 14 6.59 5.80 48.40
CA LEU A 14 7.17 6.73 47.44
C LEU A 14 8.00 5.99 46.38
N ILE A 15 8.87 5.06 46.80
CA ILE A 15 9.67 4.24 45.88
C ILE A 15 8.75 3.39 44.99
N GLY A 16 7.72 2.77 45.57
CA GLY A 16 6.73 2.00 44.80
C GLY A 16 6.02 2.84 43.77
N ALA A 17 5.57 4.04 44.13
CA ALA A 17 4.91 4.96 43.20
C ALA A 17 5.83 5.40 42.05
N VAL A 18 7.09 5.74 42.35
CA VAL A 18 8.09 6.14 41.35
C VAL A 18 8.38 4.99 40.38
N LEU A 19 8.50 3.76 40.90
CA LEU A 19 8.71 2.58 40.03
C LEU A 19 7.53 2.33 39.08
N VAL A 20 6.29 2.41 39.59
CA VAL A 20 5.09 2.21 38.77
C VAL A 20 4.99 3.28 37.69
N VAL A 21 5.21 4.55 38.04
CA VAL A 21 5.20 5.66 37.08
C VAL A 21 6.33 5.50 36.04
N GLY A 22 7.53 5.10 36.48
CA GLY A 22 8.67 4.88 35.62
C GLY A 22 8.44 3.76 34.60
N ILE A 23 7.85 2.63 35.01
CA ILE A 23 7.49 1.52 34.13
C ILE A 23 6.39 1.93 33.13
N ALA A 24 5.36 2.63 33.62
CA ALA A 24 4.28 3.12 32.76
C ALA A 24 4.80 4.08 31.69
N PHE A 25 5.65 5.03 32.06
CA PHE A 25 6.26 5.99 31.13
C PHE A 25 7.19 5.31 30.13
N SER A 26 8.02 4.37 30.59
CA SER A 26 8.90 3.59 29.71
C SER A 26 8.10 2.77 28.69
N SER A 27 6.99 2.15 29.10
CA SER A 27 6.10 1.40 28.21
C SER A 27 5.47 2.29 27.13
N LEU A 28 4.97 3.48 27.53
CA LEU A 28 4.40 4.46 26.60
C LEU A 28 5.46 4.99 25.62
N ALA A 29 6.65 5.33 26.11
CA ALA A 29 7.74 5.80 25.28
C ALA A 29 8.19 4.74 24.26
N THR A 30 8.31 3.48 24.69
CA THR A 30 8.67 2.36 23.80
C THR A 30 7.60 2.13 22.71
N SER A 31 6.33 2.17 23.10
CA SER A 31 5.20 2.03 22.15
C SER A 31 5.20 3.17 21.12
N TYR A 32 5.43 4.40 21.57
CA TYR A 32 5.49 5.58 20.70
C TYR A 32 6.66 5.51 19.71
N VAL A 33 7.87 5.20 20.22
CA VAL A 33 9.06 5.03 19.37
C VAL A 33 8.86 3.91 18.35
N SER A 34 8.31 2.77 18.77
CA SER A 34 8.03 1.65 17.85
C SER A 34 7.06 2.04 16.75
N SER A 35 6.05 2.85 17.04
CA SER A 35 5.10 3.34 16.04
C SER A 35 5.74 4.28 15.02
N ILE A 36 6.61 5.19 15.47
CA ILE A 36 7.35 6.12 14.59
C ILE A 36 8.32 5.36 13.69
N VAL A 37 9.10 4.44 14.27
CA VAL A 37 10.06 3.63 13.49
C VAL A 37 9.34 2.75 12.47
N GLY A 38 8.18 2.18 12.84
CA GLY A 38 7.35 1.41 11.92
C GLY A 38 6.87 2.24 10.73
N ARG A 39 6.35 3.44 10.98
CA ARG A 39 5.92 4.36 9.91
C ARG A 39 7.08 4.79 9.00
N GLY A 40 8.20 5.20 9.58
CA GLY A 40 9.37 5.63 8.80
C GLY A 40 9.90 4.51 7.89
N ARG A 41 9.85 3.25 8.33
CA ARG A 41 10.24 2.11 7.48
C ARG A 41 9.27 1.90 6.32
N VAL A 42 7.96 2.03 6.55
CA VAL A 42 6.95 1.93 5.48
C VAL A 42 7.16 3.05 4.47
N GLU A 43 7.29 4.30 4.91
CA GLU A 43 7.54 5.45 4.04
C GLU A 43 8.81 5.30 3.20
N GLN A 44 9.90 4.80 3.79
CA GLN A 44 11.15 4.56 3.06
C GLN A 44 10.97 3.51 1.96
N VAL A 45 10.25 2.41 2.24
CA VAL A 45 9.95 1.38 1.23
C VAL A 45 9.10 1.99 0.11
N LEU A 46 8.07 2.77 0.44
CA LEU A 46 7.18 3.39 -0.53
C LEU A 46 7.90 4.40 -1.42
N MET A 47 8.70 5.30 -0.84
CA MET A 47 9.52 6.25 -1.61
C MET A 47 10.48 5.52 -2.56
N SER A 48 11.11 4.44 -2.08
CA SER A 48 11.99 3.62 -2.92
C SER A 48 11.22 2.96 -4.07
N GLU A 49 10.02 2.42 -3.83
CA GLU A 49 9.21 1.79 -4.88
C GLU A 49 8.69 2.82 -5.88
N GLN A 50 8.20 3.97 -5.43
CA GLN A 50 7.75 5.06 -6.30
C GLN A 50 8.87 5.59 -7.19
N ALA A 51 10.08 5.75 -6.67
CA ALA A 51 11.24 6.19 -7.44
C ALA A 51 11.72 5.15 -8.47
N ASN A 52 11.41 3.87 -8.26
CA ASN A 52 11.86 2.77 -9.12
C ASN A 52 10.79 2.28 -10.10
N LEU A 53 9.51 2.65 -9.92
CA LEU A 53 8.40 2.23 -10.78
C LEU A 53 8.14 3.31 -11.83
N VAL A 54 8.33 2.94 -13.09
CA VAL A 54 8.04 3.81 -14.24
C VAL A 54 6.81 3.28 -14.97
N LEU A 55 5.80 4.14 -15.08
CA LEU A 55 4.58 3.87 -15.85
C LEU A 55 4.62 4.74 -17.10
N TYR A 56 4.37 4.15 -18.25
CA TYR A 56 4.29 4.89 -19.50
C TYR A 56 3.22 4.28 -20.42
N LYS A 57 2.69 5.11 -21.30
CA LYS A 57 1.75 4.64 -22.33
C LYS A 57 2.51 3.92 -23.43
N GLU A 58 2.28 2.61 -23.56
CA GLU A 58 2.87 1.82 -24.65
C GLU A 58 2.00 1.82 -25.89
N PHE A 59 0.70 1.61 -25.69
CA PHE A 59 -0.22 1.46 -26.81
C PHE A 59 -1.63 1.92 -26.41
N GLU A 60 -2.30 2.60 -27.34
CA GLU A 60 -3.70 3.00 -27.17
C GLU A 60 -4.42 2.96 -28.52
N ASN A 61 -5.58 2.33 -28.55
CA ASN A 61 -6.51 2.37 -29.68
C ASN A 61 -7.94 2.66 -29.17
N GLY A 62 -8.94 2.57 -30.09
CA GLY A 62 -10.33 2.82 -29.75
C GLY A 62 -10.92 1.88 -28.67
N THR A 63 -10.34 0.69 -28.47
CA THR A 63 -10.89 -0.33 -27.56
C THR A 63 -9.99 -0.65 -26.38
N THR A 64 -8.68 -0.42 -26.48
CA THR A 64 -7.70 -0.90 -25.51
C THR A 64 -6.67 0.19 -25.20
N LEU A 65 -6.33 0.33 -23.92
CA LEU A 65 -5.19 1.09 -23.42
C LEU A 65 -4.20 0.11 -22.77
N CYS A 66 -2.95 0.11 -23.20
CA CYS A 66 -1.88 -0.67 -22.58
C CYS A 66 -0.80 0.25 -22.02
N LEU A 67 -0.48 0.04 -20.75
CA LEU A 67 0.60 0.71 -20.03
C LEU A 67 1.80 -0.22 -19.95
N GLY A 68 2.97 0.31 -20.27
CA GLY A 68 4.24 -0.32 -19.95
C GLY A 68 4.58 -0.04 -18.48
N VAL A 69 4.91 -1.09 -17.77
CA VAL A 69 5.31 -1.04 -16.36
C VAL A 69 6.75 -1.52 -16.27
N LEU A 70 7.65 -0.63 -15.93
CA LEU A 70 9.07 -0.92 -15.79
C LEU A 70 9.52 -0.63 -14.36
N ARG A 71 10.23 -1.57 -13.75
CA ARG A 71 10.95 -1.31 -12.52
C ARG A 71 12.46 -1.21 -12.80
N ILE A 72 13.04 -0.08 -12.40
CA ILE A 72 14.45 0.25 -12.70
C ILE A 72 15.42 -0.68 -11.98
N THR A 73 15.11 -1.07 -10.73
CA THR A 73 15.95 -2.00 -9.95
C THR A 73 15.26 -3.35 -9.77
N PRO A 74 15.99 -4.48 -9.78
CA PRO A 74 15.40 -5.81 -9.54
C PRO A 74 14.67 -5.89 -8.20
N SER A 75 13.51 -6.53 -8.16
CA SER A 75 12.77 -6.74 -6.91
C SER A 75 11.88 -7.98 -6.99
N THR A 76 11.63 -8.56 -5.83
CA THR A 76 10.63 -9.61 -5.61
C THR A 76 9.33 -9.06 -5.00
N THR A 77 9.18 -7.74 -4.95
CA THR A 77 7.98 -7.06 -4.45
C THR A 77 6.74 -7.56 -5.18
N ARG A 78 5.69 -7.84 -4.42
CA ARG A 78 4.40 -8.23 -4.97
C ARG A 78 3.60 -6.99 -5.32
N TYR A 79 3.16 -6.93 -6.56
CA TYR A 79 2.34 -5.84 -7.07
C TYR A 79 0.88 -6.28 -7.22
N ALA A 80 -0.01 -5.33 -7.03
CA ALA A 80 -1.41 -5.45 -7.37
C ALA A 80 -1.86 -4.25 -8.19
N VAL A 81 -2.82 -4.45 -9.08
CA VAL A 81 -3.36 -3.41 -9.96
C VAL A 81 -4.87 -3.38 -9.82
N THR A 82 -5.44 -2.19 -9.81
CA THR A 82 -6.89 -2.02 -9.87
C THR A 82 -7.28 -0.79 -10.67
N LEU A 83 -8.54 -0.73 -11.04
CA LEU A 83 -9.16 0.40 -11.73
C LEU A 83 -10.16 1.06 -10.77
N PHE A 84 -9.98 2.34 -10.50
CA PHE A 84 -10.96 3.16 -9.78
C PHE A 84 -11.60 4.19 -10.72
N SER A 85 -12.85 4.55 -10.48
CA SER A 85 -13.41 5.78 -11.02
C SER A 85 -12.63 7.00 -10.51
N MET A 86 -12.67 8.13 -11.24
CA MET A 86 -11.94 9.35 -10.84
C MET A 86 -12.30 9.83 -9.42
N ASP A 87 -13.54 9.61 -8.98
CA ASP A 87 -14.03 9.95 -7.64
C ASP A 87 -13.74 8.87 -6.58
N MET A 88 -12.97 7.83 -6.94
CA MET A 88 -12.59 6.71 -6.08
C MET A 88 -13.76 5.88 -5.50
N LYS A 89 -14.97 6.04 -6.00
CA LYS A 89 -16.17 5.35 -5.48
C LYS A 89 -16.40 3.97 -6.11
N ILE A 90 -16.07 3.83 -7.38
CA ILE A 90 -16.26 2.58 -8.12
C ILE A 90 -14.92 1.92 -8.35
N ASN A 91 -14.83 0.65 -7.98
CA ASN A 91 -13.66 -0.19 -8.17
C ASN A 91 -13.99 -1.37 -9.09
N SER A 92 -13.15 -1.64 -10.06
CA SER A 92 -13.31 -2.75 -11.00
C SER A 92 -11.96 -3.37 -11.37
N THR A 93 -11.98 -4.67 -11.61
CA THR A 93 -10.81 -5.43 -12.10
C THR A 93 -11.12 -6.20 -13.38
N GLY A 94 -12.37 -6.17 -13.82
CA GLY A 94 -12.85 -7.00 -14.94
C GLY A 94 -12.14 -6.73 -16.27
N ALA A 95 -11.69 -5.50 -16.46
CA ALA A 95 -11.05 -5.02 -17.67
C ALA A 95 -9.53 -5.22 -17.70
N ILE A 96 -8.90 -5.57 -16.56
CA ILE A 96 -7.45 -5.62 -16.46
C ILE A 96 -6.93 -6.94 -17.03
N ARG A 97 -5.96 -6.84 -17.95
CA ARG A 97 -5.24 -7.96 -18.56
C ARG A 97 -3.74 -7.72 -18.47
N ILE A 98 -2.99 -8.78 -18.30
CA ILE A 98 -1.51 -8.79 -18.34
C ILE A 98 -1.10 -9.76 -19.45
N PRO A 99 -0.92 -9.29 -20.69
CA PRO A 99 -0.78 -10.15 -21.88
C PRO A 99 0.45 -11.07 -21.85
N VAL A 100 1.46 -10.69 -21.09
CA VAL A 100 2.74 -11.43 -21.01
C VAL A 100 2.70 -12.63 -20.08
N THR A 101 1.61 -12.82 -19.32
CA THR A 101 1.44 -14.01 -18.47
C THR A 101 0.62 -15.09 -19.16
N THR A 102 0.99 -16.34 -18.93
CA THR A 102 0.19 -17.52 -19.27
C THR A 102 -0.68 -17.99 -18.11
N THR A 103 -0.45 -17.41 -16.92
CA THR A 103 -1.16 -17.75 -15.70
C THR A 103 -2.49 -17.00 -15.63
N THR A 104 -3.55 -17.67 -15.19
CA THR A 104 -4.83 -17.00 -14.90
C THR A 104 -4.64 -15.93 -13.85
N LEU A 105 -5.13 -14.72 -14.12
CA LEU A 105 -5.01 -13.58 -13.22
C LEU A 105 -5.77 -13.85 -11.90
N SER A 106 -5.07 -13.75 -10.81
CA SER A 106 -5.66 -13.86 -9.47
C SER A 106 -6.34 -12.54 -9.10
N LYS A 107 -7.65 -12.60 -8.93
CA LYS A 107 -8.45 -11.49 -8.39
C LYS A 107 -8.63 -11.71 -6.90
N ARG A 108 -8.34 -10.68 -6.12
CA ARG A 108 -8.46 -10.70 -4.68
C ARG A 108 -9.33 -9.55 -4.17
N SER A 109 -10.17 -9.82 -3.21
CA SER A 109 -10.92 -8.79 -2.47
C SER A 109 -10.19 -8.47 -1.17
N VAL A 110 -9.85 -7.22 -0.98
CA VAL A 110 -9.13 -6.70 0.20
C VAL A 110 -10.02 -5.69 0.91
N PRO A 111 -10.07 -5.68 2.26
CA PRO A 111 -10.82 -4.65 2.98
C PRO A 111 -10.38 -3.25 2.54
N ALA A 112 -11.33 -2.34 2.31
CA ALA A 112 -11.03 -0.99 1.85
C ALA A 112 -10.15 -0.21 2.85
N SER A 113 -10.26 -0.52 4.15
CA SER A 113 -9.40 0.06 5.20
C SER A 113 -7.93 -0.35 5.12
N SER A 114 -7.62 -1.45 4.41
CA SER A 114 -6.26 -1.95 4.18
C SER A 114 -5.69 -1.54 2.83
N VAL A 115 -6.39 -0.68 2.09
CA VAL A 115 -5.91 -0.14 0.80
C VAL A 115 -5.68 1.35 0.96
N HIS A 116 -4.43 1.77 0.83
CA HIS A 116 -4.01 3.15 1.06
C HIS A 116 -3.59 3.79 -0.26
N TYR A 117 -4.17 4.97 -0.56
CA TYR A 117 -3.82 5.78 -1.71
C TYR A 117 -3.11 7.07 -1.29
N VAL A 118 -2.33 7.65 -2.19
CA VAL A 118 -1.60 8.91 -1.96
C VAL A 118 -2.52 10.09 -2.24
N TYR A 119 -2.61 11.02 -1.29
CA TYR A 119 -3.26 12.30 -1.48
C TYR A 119 -2.45 13.40 -0.78
N MET A 120 -2.03 14.41 -1.52
CA MET A 120 -1.17 15.51 -1.02
C MET A 120 0.12 15.05 -0.31
N GLY A 121 0.66 13.90 -0.70
CA GLY A 121 1.88 13.33 -0.12
C GLY A 121 1.68 12.39 1.06
N ASP A 122 0.47 12.32 1.60
CA ASP A 122 0.11 11.41 2.70
C ASP A 122 -0.67 10.20 2.19
N TYR A 123 -0.65 9.11 2.96
CA TYR A 123 -1.39 7.88 2.67
C TYR A 123 -2.71 7.84 3.44
N TYR A 124 -3.80 7.70 2.69
CA TYR A 124 -5.15 7.59 3.23
C TYR A 124 -5.78 6.27 2.87
N PRO A 125 -6.51 5.61 3.77
CA PRO A 125 -7.29 4.43 3.41
C PRO A 125 -8.40 4.83 2.42
N VAL A 126 -8.72 3.92 1.50
CA VAL A 126 -9.86 4.10 0.61
C VAL A 126 -11.12 4.26 1.44
N SER A 127 -11.78 5.41 1.30
CA SER A 127 -12.97 5.72 2.07
C SER A 127 -14.15 4.87 1.60
N GLY A 128 -14.80 4.16 2.53
CA GLY A 128 -15.99 3.39 2.26
C GLY A 128 -16.05 2.11 3.06
N LYS A 129 -17.28 1.65 3.34
CA LYS A 129 -17.50 0.32 3.92
C LYS A 129 -17.48 -0.69 2.78
N GLY A 130 -16.55 -1.63 2.81
CA GLY A 130 -16.53 -2.70 1.82
C GLY A 130 -15.15 -3.22 1.47
N TYR A 131 -15.08 -3.80 0.29
CA TYR A 131 -13.88 -4.44 -0.23
C TYR A 131 -13.46 -3.78 -1.54
N VAL A 132 -12.15 -3.72 -1.74
CA VAL A 132 -11.51 -3.32 -3.00
C VAL A 132 -11.08 -4.58 -3.72
N SER A 133 -11.48 -4.72 -4.98
CA SER A 133 -11.00 -5.80 -5.85
C SER A 133 -9.69 -5.39 -6.49
N VAL A 134 -8.68 -6.25 -6.42
CA VAL A 134 -7.37 -6.05 -7.04
C VAL A 134 -6.99 -7.26 -7.87
N VAL A 135 -6.20 -7.05 -8.93
CA VAL A 135 -5.53 -8.09 -9.70
C VAL A 135 -4.10 -8.18 -9.22
N GLU A 136 -3.70 -9.32 -8.69
CA GLU A 136 -2.30 -9.56 -8.33
C GLU A 136 -1.47 -9.80 -9.60
N VAL A 137 -0.31 -9.13 -9.69
CA VAL A 137 0.65 -9.39 -10.76
C VAL A 137 1.23 -10.79 -10.55
N PRO A 138 1.09 -11.70 -11.53
CA PRO A 138 1.52 -13.08 -11.40
C PRO A 138 3.02 -13.23 -11.12
N GLN A 139 3.39 -14.30 -10.41
CA GLN A 139 4.77 -14.56 -10.03
C GLN A 139 5.71 -14.83 -11.22
N ASP A 140 5.19 -15.36 -12.32
CA ASP A 140 5.94 -15.53 -13.57
C ASP A 140 6.31 -14.17 -14.17
N VAL A 141 5.43 -13.16 -14.10
CA VAL A 141 5.72 -11.79 -14.51
C VAL A 141 6.77 -11.16 -13.59
N ILE A 142 6.65 -11.32 -12.28
CA ILE A 142 7.65 -10.81 -11.34
C ILE A 142 9.04 -11.39 -11.67
N LYS A 143 9.15 -12.71 -11.85
CA LYS A 143 10.42 -13.41 -12.13
C LYS A 143 11.01 -13.05 -13.49
N ASN A 144 10.18 -12.98 -14.54
CA ASN A 144 10.66 -12.88 -15.91
C ASN A 144 10.79 -11.42 -16.39
N TYR A 145 10.14 -10.47 -15.73
CA TYR A 145 10.13 -9.06 -16.12
C TYR A 145 10.67 -8.16 -15.01
N VAL A 146 10.04 -8.13 -13.84
CA VAL A 146 10.43 -7.22 -12.75
C VAL A 146 11.85 -7.49 -12.24
N MET A 147 12.18 -8.76 -11.96
CA MET A 147 13.53 -9.14 -11.53
C MET A 147 14.58 -8.96 -12.62
N GLN A 148 14.19 -8.98 -13.88
CA GLN A 148 15.08 -8.82 -15.03
C GLN A 148 15.12 -7.39 -15.57
N GLN A 149 14.48 -6.44 -14.89
CA GLN A 149 14.40 -5.04 -15.33
C GLN A 149 13.83 -4.89 -16.76
N LYS A 150 12.88 -5.74 -17.11
CA LYS A 150 12.18 -5.70 -18.38
C LYS A 150 10.77 -5.15 -18.18
N PRO A 151 10.26 -4.33 -19.09
CA PRO A 151 8.89 -3.86 -19.00
C PRO A 151 7.89 -5.00 -19.22
N PHE A 152 6.79 -4.97 -18.48
CA PHE A 152 5.60 -5.78 -18.78
C PHE A 152 4.40 -4.89 -19.05
N LEU A 153 3.38 -5.45 -19.69
CA LEU A 153 2.20 -4.70 -20.09
C LEU A 153 1.03 -4.97 -19.15
N VAL A 154 0.34 -3.89 -18.80
CA VAL A 154 -0.98 -3.92 -18.17
C VAL A 154 -1.96 -3.26 -19.14
N CYS A 155 -2.87 -4.03 -19.69
CA CYS A 155 -3.85 -3.57 -20.67
C CYS A 155 -5.25 -3.50 -20.05
N ILE A 156 -6.02 -2.50 -20.48
CA ILE A 156 -7.37 -2.23 -19.99
C ILE A 156 -8.29 -2.07 -21.19
N ASP A 157 -9.46 -2.68 -21.11
CA ASP A 157 -10.53 -2.48 -22.07
C ASP A 157 -11.20 -1.11 -21.80
N LYS A 158 -11.16 -0.21 -22.77
CA LYS A 158 -11.70 1.14 -22.68
C LYS A 158 -13.22 1.17 -22.48
N SER A 159 -13.94 0.14 -22.90
CA SER A 159 -15.37 0.02 -22.66
C SER A 159 -15.73 -0.08 -21.18
N SER A 160 -14.76 -0.47 -20.34
CA SER A 160 -14.89 -0.57 -18.88
C SER A 160 -14.53 0.72 -18.16
N ILE A 161 -14.05 1.74 -18.87
CA ILE A 161 -13.72 3.04 -18.28
C ILE A 161 -15.01 3.87 -18.19
N PRO A 162 -15.41 4.34 -16.99
CA PRO A 162 -16.54 5.23 -16.82
C PRO A 162 -16.42 6.50 -17.67
N SER A 163 -17.54 7.13 -18.05
CA SER A 163 -17.54 8.38 -18.83
C SER A 163 -16.76 9.52 -18.18
N GLN A 164 -16.62 9.51 -16.87
CA GLN A 164 -15.83 10.47 -16.09
C GLN A 164 -14.32 10.18 -16.11
N GLY A 165 -13.90 9.05 -16.70
CA GLY A 165 -12.55 8.55 -16.64
C GLY A 165 -12.31 7.63 -15.45
N ALA A 166 -11.11 7.06 -15.42
CA ALA A 166 -10.69 6.15 -14.36
C ALA A 166 -9.21 6.32 -14.03
N LYS A 167 -8.83 5.89 -12.86
CA LYS A 167 -7.45 5.78 -12.40
C LYS A 167 -7.03 4.32 -12.37
N ILE A 168 -5.97 4.00 -13.06
CA ILE A 168 -5.28 2.71 -12.97
C ILE A 168 -4.25 2.87 -11.86
N MET A 169 -4.44 2.15 -10.77
CA MET A 169 -3.59 2.29 -9.59
C MET A 169 -2.77 1.03 -9.36
N PHE A 170 -1.48 1.23 -9.10
CA PHE A 170 -0.53 0.20 -8.79
C PHE A 170 -0.21 0.23 -7.30
N PHE A 171 -0.25 -0.94 -6.67
CA PHE A 171 -0.04 -1.12 -5.25
C PHE A 171 1.06 -2.14 -4.99
N ILE A 172 1.70 -2.01 -3.83
CA ILE A 172 2.55 -3.04 -3.25
C ILE A 172 1.96 -3.52 -1.93
N TYR A 173 2.29 -4.76 -1.57
CA TYR A 173 1.96 -5.32 -0.27
C TYR A 173 3.04 -4.98 0.76
N ILE A 174 2.63 -4.35 1.86
CA ILE A 174 3.45 -4.20 3.06
C ILE A 174 2.68 -4.84 4.22
N GLY A 175 3.10 -6.04 4.62
CA GLY A 175 2.29 -6.87 5.52
C GLY A 175 0.99 -7.33 4.86
N SER A 176 -0.14 -7.01 5.48
CA SER A 176 -1.50 -7.29 4.95
C SER A 176 -2.05 -6.15 4.09
N ASP A 177 -1.46 -4.97 4.17
CA ASP A 177 -1.99 -3.75 3.58
C ASP A 177 -1.40 -3.48 2.19
N LEU A 178 -2.19 -2.79 1.38
CA LEU A 178 -1.82 -2.35 0.05
C LEU A 178 -1.56 -0.84 0.07
N TYR A 179 -0.42 -0.44 -0.48
CA TYR A 179 -0.04 0.95 -0.60
C TYR A 179 0.20 1.31 -2.05
N GLU A 180 -0.38 2.42 -2.48
CA GLU A 180 -0.19 2.96 -3.81
C GLU A 180 1.26 3.36 -4.05
N VAL A 181 1.80 2.95 -5.21
CA VAL A 181 3.15 3.31 -5.65
C VAL A 181 3.16 3.98 -7.02
N GLY A 182 2.01 4.03 -7.69
CA GLY A 182 1.85 4.73 -8.96
C GLY A 182 0.42 4.71 -9.46
N GLU A 183 0.06 5.75 -10.19
CA GLU A 183 -1.25 5.87 -10.83
C GLU A 183 -1.13 6.34 -12.27
N TRP A 184 -2.14 5.99 -13.07
CA TRP A 184 -2.32 6.48 -14.43
C TRP A 184 -3.78 6.84 -14.67
N SER A 185 -4.04 8.06 -15.11
CA SER A 185 -5.40 8.49 -15.48
C SER A 185 -5.75 8.04 -16.91
N ALA A 186 -6.88 7.39 -17.07
CA ALA A 186 -7.41 6.91 -18.33
C ALA A 186 -8.80 7.51 -18.57
N TYR A 187 -9.05 7.87 -19.83
CA TYR A 187 -10.32 8.41 -20.26
C TYR A 187 -10.97 7.49 -21.30
N PRO A 188 -12.32 7.46 -21.37
CA PRO A 188 -13.00 6.73 -22.42
C PRO A 188 -12.60 7.29 -23.78
N GLY A 189 -12.56 6.43 -24.79
CA GLY A 189 -12.27 6.80 -26.17
C GLY A 189 -13.48 7.40 -26.89
#